data_cfcfa50e6dba036b6752a3bb33e75610
#
_entry.id   cfcfa50e6dba036b6752a3bb33e75610
#
_cell.length_a   1.000
_cell.length_b   1.000
_cell.length_c   1.000
_cell.angle_alpha   90.00
_cell.angle_beta   90.00
_cell.angle_gamma   90.00
#
_symmetry.space_group_name_H-M   'P 1'
#
loop_
_entity.id
_entity.type
_entity.pdbx_description
1 polymer ?
#
loop_
_entity_poly.entity_id
_entity_poly.type
_entity_poly.pdbx_seq_one_letter_code
_entity_poly.pdbx_strand_id
1 'polypeptide(L)'
;MKNLLKSTLAILIALFSVNAFAGNNDGGGIVIKEKDGGHQLYIDGTPTYIYGVGGMNRLDMAAQNGANAFRTWGGSVEQTKRILATAKEHNMYVMHGIGLTKDSASYFKEEYKERLRKEVKALAETFKDDPNLLVWGIGNEVDLGNANIPEAWQFINELAVIIKSIDKRHLVSTVISHDRKALDLIAEHSPALDLLGINSYGSIGGVEKMVNESKYNGAYMITEWGPTGFWETSKTSWGAPLEQTSEEKRIVYEDRYNKNIIGSKSCLGSFVFLWGQKEERTPTWFSMFVEDKVDGLPLKGEKTPQVEAMQRVWAGKEPAQTAPVISSYTIDGKKAIESVIVSAGQSFTATVGVHDKDGDKLTYVWEILHEATVLGFGGSHEPRPDRYGEVITTDANSQSFTIKDAGNYRVYIYVLDNTGFASTANIPVKIQ
;
A
#
# COMPACT_ATOMS: atom_id res chain seq x y z
N MET A 1 -74.92 26.06 -24.49
CA MET A 1 -74.92 24.84 -25.30
C MET A 1 -73.48 24.66 -25.86
N LYS A 2 -73.05 23.42 -25.79
CA LYS A 2 -71.85 22.82 -26.41
C LYS A 2 -70.47 23.06 -25.71
N ASN A 3 -70.15 22.04 -24.93
CA ASN A 3 -68.80 21.70 -24.44
C ASN A 3 -67.84 21.38 -25.61
N LEU A 4 -66.65 21.82 -25.51
CA LEU A 4 -65.55 21.26 -26.26
C LEU A 4 -64.46 20.74 -25.24
N LEU A 5 -64.34 19.42 -25.15
CA LEU A 5 -63.28 18.71 -24.48
C LEU A 5 -61.93 18.99 -25.19
N LYS A 6 -60.95 19.44 -24.44
CA LYS A 6 -59.54 19.37 -24.87
C LYS A 6 -58.91 18.15 -24.20
N SER A 7 -58.65 17.12 -25.00
CA SER A 7 -57.84 15.97 -24.60
C SER A 7 -56.38 16.35 -24.53
N THR A 8 -55.82 16.33 -23.33
CA THR A 8 -54.37 16.47 -23.10
C THR A 8 -53.75 15.08 -23.13
N LEU A 9 -52.93 14.83 -24.15
CA LEU A 9 -52.15 13.61 -24.31
C LEU A 9 -50.95 13.69 -23.35
N ALA A 10 -50.99 12.95 -22.25
CA ALA A 10 -49.87 12.78 -21.36
C ALA A 10 -48.90 11.73 -21.94
N ILE A 11 -47.75 12.17 -22.40
CA ILE A 11 -46.64 11.28 -22.80
C ILE A 11 -46.00 10.77 -21.52
N LEU A 12 -46.23 9.50 -21.20
CA LEU A 12 -45.48 8.77 -20.17
C LEU A 12 -44.08 8.49 -20.71
N ILE A 13 -43.09 9.23 -20.24
CA ILE A 13 -41.67 8.87 -20.39
C ILE A 13 -41.42 7.79 -19.36
N ALA A 14 -41.34 6.54 -19.79
CA ALA A 14 -40.85 5.45 -18.96
C ALA A 14 -39.36 5.61 -18.76
N LEU A 15 -38.97 6.11 -17.59
CA LEU A 15 -37.62 6.01 -17.10
C LEU A 15 -37.32 4.53 -16.82
N PHE A 16 -36.57 3.91 -17.71
CA PHE A 16 -35.94 2.64 -17.41
C PHE A 16 -34.84 2.92 -16.37
N SER A 17 -35.20 2.79 -15.10
CA SER A 17 -34.19 2.59 -14.04
C SER A 17 -33.55 1.23 -14.30
N VAL A 18 -32.27 1.25 -14.66
CA VAL A 18 -31.45 0.06 -14.62
C VAL A 18 -31.34 -0.35 -13.15
N ASN A 19 -32.22 -1.28 -12.76
CA ASN A 19 -32.05 -1.97 -11.49
C ASN A 19 -30.77 -2.79 -11.60
N ALA A 20 -29.69 -2.31 -10.96
CA ALA A 20 -28.58 -3.16 -10.58
C ALA A 20 -29.16 -4.38 -9.87
N PHE A 21 -28.79 -5.56 -10.29
CA PHE A 21 -29.18 -6.83 -9.68
C PHE A 21 -28.66 -6.85 -8.23
N ALA A 22 -29.42 -6.30 -7.30
CA ALA A 22 -29.31 -6.62 -5.90
C ALA A 22 -29.88 -8.01 -5.71
N GLY A 23 -29.05 -9.02 -5.73
CA GLY A 23 -29.43 -10.35 -5.28
C GLY A 23 -29.86 -10.25 -3.82
N ASN A 24 -31.14 -10.46 -3.55
CA ASN A 24 -31.67 -10.72 -2.21
C ASN A 24 -31.04 -12.05 -1.74
N ASN A 25 -29.92 -11.98 -1.02
CA ASN A 25 -29.43 -13.09 -0.23
C ASN A 25 -29.71 -12.76 1.24
N ASP A 26 -30.80 -13.27 1.76
CA ASP A 26 -31.12 -13.32 3.21
C ASP A 26 -30.28 -14.38 3.97
N GLY A 27 -29.20 -14.84 3.37
CA GLY A 27 -28.33 -15.85 3.98
C GLY A 27 -26.88 -15.62 3.58
N GLY A 28 -26.09 -15.04 4.50
CA GLY A 28 -24.65 -15.00 4.54
C GLY A 28 -23.90 -14.59 3.26
N GLY A 29 -23.17 -13.48 3.27
CA GLY A 29 -22.39 -13.03 2.11
C GLY A 29 -21.75 -11.67 2.37
N ILE A 30 -20.93 -11.23 1.42
CA ILE A 30 -20.25 -9.93 1.48
C ILE A 30 -20.95 -8.99 0.53
N VAL A 31 -21.49 -7.89 1.05
CA VAL A 31 -22.25 -6.91 0.26
C VAL A 31 -21.86 -5.47 0.59
N ILE A 32 -21.91 -4.61 -0.41
CA ILE A 32 -21.77 -3.17 -0.27
C ILE A 32 -23.15 -2.55 -0.42
N LYS A 33 -23.54 -1.67 0.51
CA LYS A 33 -24.81 -0.93 0.46
C LYS A 33 -24.55 0.57 0.51
N GLU A 34 -25.38 1.32 -0.19
CA GLU A 34 -25.41 2.78 -0.02
C GLU A 34 -25.88 3.12 1.41
N LYS A 35 -25.19 4.06 2.05
CA LYS A 35 -25.50 4.54 3.37
C LYS A 35 -25.02 5.97 3.57
N ASP A 36 -25.91 6.85 4.03
CA ASP A 36 -25.60 8.24 4.42
C ASP A 36 -24.85 9.07 3.33
N GLY A 37 -25.18 8.78 2.06
CA GLY A 37 -24.54 9.43 0.90
C GLY A 37 -23.14 8.92 0.59
N GLY A 38 -22.80 7.72 1.03
CA GLY A 38 -21.61 6.96 0.73
C GLY A 38 -21.89 5.46 0.70
N HIS A 39 -20.94 4.64 1.08
CA HIS A 39 -21.03 3.19 1.04
C HIS A 39 -20.62 2.53 2.36
N GLN A 40 -21.25 1.38 2.65
CA GLN A 40 -20.94 0.56 3.82
C GLN A 40 -20.78 -0.90 3.40
N LEU A 41 -19.70 -1.52 3.85
CA LEU A 41 -19.44 -2.95 3.71
C LEU A 41 -20.17 -3.72 4.80
N TYR A 42 -20.80 -4.83 4.41
CA TYR A 42 -21.39 -5.82 5.33
C TYR A 42 -20.82 -7.19 5.03
N ILE A 43 -20.37 -7.88 6.08
CA ILE A 43 -19.95 -9.27 6.02
C ILE A 43 -20.91 -10.09 6.87
N ASP A 44 -21.63 -11.02 6.25
CA ASP A 44 -22.64 -11.84 6.88
C ASP A 44 -23.64 -11.00 7.74
N GLY A 45 -24.07 -9.86 7.17
CA GLY A 45 -25.00 -8.92 7.80
C GLY A 45 -24.37 -7.95 8.81
N THR A 46 -23.10 -8.10 9.16
CA THR A 46 -22.39 -7.25 10.12
C THR A 46 -21.70 -6.09 9.41
N PRO A 47 -22.00 -4.81 9.78
CA PRO A 47 -21.25 -3.66 9.27
C PRO A 47 -19.78 -3.79 9.61
N THR A 48 -18.91 -3.71 8.62
CA THR A 48 -17.48 -3.94 8.77
C THR A 48 -16.68 -2.83 8.09
N TYR A 49 -15.57 -2.42 8.68
CA TYR A 49 -14.55 -1.56 8.08
C TYR A 49 -13.23 -2.32 8.02
N ILE A 50 -12.49 -2.17 6.93
CA ILE A 50 -11.25 -2.94 6.72
C ILE A 50 -10.04 -2.17 7.24
N TYR A 51 -9.39 -2.74 8.23
CA TYR A 51 -8.11 -2.36 8.80
C TYR A 51 -7.06 -3.34 8.28
N GLY A 52 -6.49 -3.06 7.13
CA GLY A 52 -5.69 -4.03 6.40
C GLY A 52 -4.21 -3.73 6.38
N VAL A 53 -3.43 -4.79 6.19
CA VAL A 53 -1.98 -4.74 5.95
C VAL A 53 -1.66 -5.28 4.56
N GLY A 54 -0.71 -4.64 3.85
CA GLY A 54 -0.12 -5.17 2.63
C GLY A 54 0.97 -6.19 2.97
N GLY A 55 0.83 -7.42 2.48
CA GLY A 55 1.74 -8.53 2.77
C GLY A 55 1.27 -9.44 3.90
N MET A 56 2.10 -10.43 4.20
CA MET A 56 1.76 -11.53 5.13
C MET A 56 2.78 -11.67 6.28
N ASN A 57 3.61 -10.66 6.51
CA ASN A 57 4.61 -10.72 7.55
C ASN A 57 3.96 -10.44 8.91
N ARG A 58 4.30 -11.20 9.95
CA ARG A 58 3.91 -10.95 11.36
C ARG A 58 2.41 -10.63 11.52
N LEU A 59 1.54 -11.46 10.95
CA LEU A 59 0.08 -11.25 10.99
C LEU A 59 -0.50 -11.32 12.41
N ASP A 60 0.12 -12.08 13.31
CA ASP A 60 -0.16 -12.07 14.74
C ASP A 60 -0.04 -10.66 15.34
N MET A 61 1.05 -9.96 15.04
CA MET A 61 1.26 -8.58 15.48
C MET A 61 0.27 -7.62 14.79
N ALA A 62 -0.03 -7.82 13.51
CA ALA A 62 -1.03 -7.02 12.80
C ALA A 62 -2.40 -7.13 13.49
N ALA A 63 -2.84 -8.34 13.79
CA ALA A 63 -4.10 -8.60 14.50
C ALA A 63 -4.10 -7.99 15.92
N GLN A 64 -3.00 -8.10 16.67
CA GLN A 64 -2.86 -7.47 17.99
C GLN A 64 -2.96 -5.94 17.93
N ASN A 65 -2.51 -5.34 16.84
CA ASN A 65 -2.63 -3.89 16.58
C ASN A 65 -4.00 -3.47 16.03
N GLY A 66 -4.93 -4.40 15.84
CA GLY A 66 -6.30 -4.12 15.41
C GLY A 66 -6.56 -4.35 13.92
N ALA A 67 -5.60 -4.88 13.15
CA ALA A 67 -5.86 -5.27 11.77
C ALA A 67 -6.81 -6.46 11.70
N ASN A 68 -7.71 -6.45 10.69
CA ASN A 68 -8.67 -7.52 10.44
C ASN A 68 -8.56 -8.11 9.03
N ALA A 69 -7.63 -7.62 8.22
CA ALA A 69 -7.43 -8.09 6.86
C ALA A 69 -5.97 -7.96 6.41
N PHE A 70 -5.59 -8.73 5.39
CA PHE A 70 -4.36 -8.51 4.66
C PHE A 70 -4.56 -8.65 3.16
N ARG A 71 -3.63 -8.08 2.39
CA ARG A 71 -3.66 -8.10 0.93
C ARG A 71 -2.45 -8.84 0.38
N THR A 72 -2.70 -9.64 -0.69
CA THR A 72 -1.69 -10.31 -1.50
C THR A 72 -1.81 -9.90 -2.96
N TRP A 73 -0.76 -10.10 -3.77
CA TRP A 73 -0.71 -9.65 -5.16
C TRP A 73 -0.86 -10.78 -6.18
N GLY A 74 -1.07 -12.01 -5.72
CA GLY A 74 -1.31 -13.17 -6.56
C GLY A 74 -0.84 -14.47 -5.95
N GLY A 75 -1.15 -15.57 -6.63
CA GLY A 75 -0.72 -16.90 -6.25
C GLY A 75 -1.42 -17.99 -7.06
N SER A 76 -0.76 -19.15 -7.25
CA SER A 76 -1.40 -20.35 -7.76
C SER A 76 -2.48 -20.85 -6.80
N VAL A 77 -3.33 -21.76 -7.22
CA VAL A 77 -4.35 -22.41 -6.35
C VAL A 77 -3.72 -22.94 -5.06
N GLU A 78 -2.56 -23.60 -5.14
CA GLU A 78 -1.86 -24.12 -3.97
C GLU A 78 -1.30 -23.03 -3.04
N GLN A 79 -0.84 -21.92 -3.60
CA GLN A 79 -0.41 -20.75 -2.82
C GLN A 79 -1.61 -20.08 -2.16
N THR A 80 -2.70 -19.88 -2.90
CA THR A 80 -3.95 -19.30 -2.38
C THR A 80 -4.52 -20.14 -1.24
N LYS A 81 -4.48 -21.46 -1.34
CA LYS A 81 -4.88 -22.36 -0.24
C LYS A 81 -4.08 -22.11 1.04
N ARG A 82 -2.76 -21.93 0.93
CA ARG A 82 -1.91 -21.58 2.09
C ARG A 82 -2.20 -20.20 2.63
N ILE A 83 -2.43 -19.21 1.75
CA ILE A 83 -2.79 -17.85 2.13
C ILE A 83 -4.09 -17.83 2.95
N LEU A 84 -5.13 -18.55 2.49
CA LEU A 84 -6.41 -18.61 3.19
C LEU A 84 -6.33 -19.43 4.49
N ALA A 85 -5.51 -20.48 4.53
CA ALA A 85 -5.22 -21.19 5.78
C ALA A 85 -4.56 -20.26 6.83
N THR A 86 -3.59 -19.45 6.41
CA THR A 86 -2.98 -18.44 7.28
C THR A 86 -3.99 -17.37 7.72
N ALA A 87 -4.88 -16.94 6.83
CA ALA A 87 -5.94 -16.00 7.17
C ALA A 87 -6.86 -16.54 8.27
N LYS A 88 -7.25 -17.80 8.14
CA LYS A 88 -8.06 -18.50 9.14
C LYS A 88 -7.34 -18.61 10.49
N GLU A 89 -6.06 -18.93 10.49
CA GLU A 89 -5.23 -19.03 11.70
C GLU A 89 -5.19 -17.71 12.48
N HIS A 90 -5.13 -16.57 11.79
CA HIS A 90 -5.08 -15.24 12.39
C HIS A 90 -6.45 -14.56 12.48
N ASN A 91 -7.54 -15.23 12.10
CA ASN A 91 -8.91 -14.67 12.04
C ASN A 91 -8.98 -13.36 11.25
N MET A 92 -8.37 -13.35 10.07
CA MET A 92 -8.29 -12.21 9.17
C MET A 92 -8.98 -12.49 7.84
N TYR A 93 -9.42 -11.43 7.17
CA TYR A 93 -9.90 -11.47 5.80
C TYR A 93 -8.75 -11.28 4.80
N VAL A 94 -8.96 -11.72 3.55
CA VAL A 94 -7.98 -11.59 2.47
C VAL A 94 -8.56 -10.83 1.28
N MET A 95 -7.87 -9.77 0.85
CA MET A 95 -7.96 -9.29 -0.53
C MET A 95 -6.90 -10.01 -1.35
N HIS A 96 -7.32 -10.99 -2.15
CA HIS A 96 -6.41 -11.82 -2.92
C HIS A 96 -6.23 -11.30 -4.35
N GLY A 97 -4.99 -11.01 -4.73
CA GLY A 97 -4.65 -10.50 -6.05
C GLY A 97 -4.64 -11.58 -7.13
N ILE A 98 -4.90 -11.18 -8.36
CA ILE A 98 -4.72 -11.97 -9.58
C ILE A 98 -3.81 -11.15 -10.50
N GLY A 99 -2.62 -11.66 -10.81
CA GLY A 99 -1.59 -10.91 -11.52
C GLY A 99 -1.93 -10.65 -12.99
N LEU A 100 -1.95 -9.38 -13.39
CA LEU A 100 -2.06 -8.95 -14.78
C LEU A 100 -0.83 -8.15 -15.21
N THR A 101 -0.52 -8.16 -16.49
CA THR A 101 0.57 -7.36 -17.06
C THR A 101 0.19 -5.88 -17.21
N LYS A 102 1.20 -5.02 -17.15
CA LYS A 102 1.09 -3.58 -17.45
C LYS A 102 1.43 -3.25 -18.92
N ASP A 103 1.61 -4.28 -19.77
CA ASP A 103 1.88 -4.17 -21.20
C ASP A 103 0.61 -4.34 -22.03
N SER A 104 0.23 -3.30 -22.77
CA SER A 104 -0.97 -3.27 -23.62
C SER A 104 -1.02 -4.35 -24.70
N ALA A 105 0.13 -4.71 -25.29
CA ALA A 105 0.19 -5.68 -26.38
C ALA A 105 -0.31 -7.07 -25.94
N SER A 106 -0.23 -7.39 -24.68
CA SER A 106 -0.70 -8.67 -24.12
C SER A 106 -2.22 -8.81 -24.18
N TYR A 107 -2.95 -7.72 -24.08
CA TYR A 107 -4.43 -7.74 -24.10
C TYR A 107 -5.02 -8.02 -25.50
N PHE A 108 -4.21 -8.05 -26.53
CA PHE A 108 -4.58 -8.47 -27.88
C PHE A 108 -4.15 -9.90 -28.20
N LYS A 109 -3.50 -10.62 -27.27
CA LYS A 109 -3.03 -12.01 -27.42
C LYS A 109 -4.04 -12.97 -26.80
N GLU A 110 -4.66 -13.82 -27.62
CA GLU A 110 -5.66 -14.79 -27.13
C GLU A 110 -5.05 -15.81 -26.16
N GLU A 111 -3.81 -16.25 -26.37
CA GLU A 111 -3.12 -17.15 -25.47
C GLU A 111 -3.00 -16.57 -24.04
N TYR A 112 -2.67 -15.28 -23.91
CA TYR A 112 -2.62 -14.59 -22.63
C TYR A 112 -3.99 -14.56 -21.95
N LYS A 113 -5.05 -14.23 -22.70
CA LYS A 113 -6.41 -14.17 -22.19
C LYS A 113 -6.92 -15.54 -21.77
N GLU A 114 -6.71 -16.58 -22.59
CA GLU A 114 -7.14 -17.95 -22.28
C GLU A 114 -6.47 -18.50 -21.01
N ARG A 115 -5.19 -18.22 -20.83
CA ARG A 115 -4.48 -18.59 -19.58
C ARG A 115 -5.16 -17.97 -18.36
N LEU A 116 -5.45 -16.66 -18.40
CA LEU A 116 -6.09 -15.98 -17.28
C LEU A 116 -7.54 -16.39 -17.03
N ARG A 117 -8.33 -16.65 -18.09
CA ARG A 117 -9.69 -17.21 -17.95
C ARG A 117 -9.67 -18.55 -17.21
N LYS A 118 -8.71 -19.42 -17.54
CA LYS A 118 -8.54 -20.72 -16.85
C LYS A 118 -8.10 -20.52 -15.40
N GLU A 119 -7.17 -19.59 -15.15
CA GLU A 119 -6.68 -19.27 -13.81
C GLU A 119 -7.79 -18.78 -12.89
N VAL A 120 -8.53 -17.72 -13.31
CA VAL A 120 -9.61 -17.16 -12.48
C VAL A 120 -10.73 -18.16 -12.25
N LYS A 121 -11.05 -18.99 -13.26
CA LYS A 121 -12.04 -20.05 -13.12
C LYS A 121 -11.64 -21.06 -12.06
N ALA A 122 -10.40 -21.57 -12.12
CA ALA A 122 -9.88 -22.53 -11.15
C ALA A 122 -9.84 -21.96 -9.72
N LEU A 123 -9.43 -20.70 -9.57
CA LEU A 123 -9.43 -20.01 -8.28
C LEU A 123 -10.86 -19.87 -7.73
N ALA A 124 -11.79 -19.35 -8.52
CA ALA A 124 -13.18 -19.15 -8.10
C ALA A 124 -13.87 -20.48 -7.76
N GLU A 125 -13.74 -21.53 -8.60
CA GLU A 125 -14.30 -22.85 -8.33
C GLU A 125 -13.78 -23.45 -7.02
N THR A 126 -12.50 -23.20 -6.68
CA THR A 126 -11.87 -23.78 -5.50
C THR A 126 -12.23 -23.04 -4.22
N PHE A 127 -12.34 -21.71 -4.25
CA PHE A 127 -12.40 -20.90 -3.04
C PHE A 127 -13.69 -20.08 -2.86
N LYS A 128 -14.70 -20.26 -3.72
CA LYS A 128 -16.00 -19.53 -3.67
C LYS A 128 -16.74 -19.59 -2.33
N ASP A 129 -16.44 -20.56 -1.50
CA ASP A 129 -17.10 -20.78 -0.21
C ASP A 129 -16.17 -20.51 0.99
N ASP A 130 -14.94 -20.00 0.77
CA ASP A 130 -13.97 -19.75 1.84
C ASP A 130 -14.34 -18.49 2.65
N PRO A 131 -14.60 -18.60 3.96
CA PRO A 131 -15.11 -17.48 4.75
C PRO A 131 -14.07 -16.37 4.98
N ASN A 132 -12.80 -16.64 4.79
CA ASN A 132 -11.72 -15.67 4.99
C ASN A 132 -11.37 -14.89 3.71
N LEU A 133 -11.82 -15.34 2.54
CA LEU A 133 -11.70 -14.54 1.33
C LEU A 133 -12.70 -13.38 1.38
N LEU A 134 -12.25 -12.18 1.10
CA LEU A 134 -13.06 -10.96 1.07
C LEU A 134 -13.28 -10.46 -0.36
N VAL A 135 -12.18 -10.29 -1.10
CA VAL A 135 -12.17 -9.64 -2.42
C VAL A 135 -11.19 -10.35 -3.34
N TRP A 136 -11.63 -10.62 -4.56
CA TRP A 136 -10.76 -10.92 -5.70
C TRP A 136 -10.27 -9.62 -6.33
N GLY A 137 -8.96 -9.35 -6.26
CA GLY A 137 -8.32 -8.17 -6.83
C GLY A 137 -7.71 -8.47 -8.19
N ILE A 138 -8.39 -8.19 -9.29
CA ILE A 138 -7.94 -8.50 -10.66
C ILE A 138 -6.96 -7.42 -11.13
N GLY A 139 -5.67 -7.73 -11.18
CA GLY A 139 -4.61 -6.79 -11.55
C GLY A 139 -4.18 -5.88 -10.39
N ASN A 140 -3.00 -5.30 -10.55
CA ASN A 140 -2.47 -4.25 -9.70
C ASN A 140 -1.80 -3.18 -10.55
N GLU A 141 -2.34 -1.96 -10.49
CA GLU A 141 -1.80 -0.80 -11.22
C GLU A 141 -1.59 -1.08 -12.72
N VAL A 142 -2.60 -1.70 -13.35
CA VAL A 142 -2.58 -1.99 -14.79
C VAL A 142 -2.48 -0.70 -15.61
N ASP A 143 -2.95 0.41 -15.05
CA ASP A 143 -2.87 1.78 -15.57
C ASP A 143 -1.45 2.33 -15.63
N LEU A 144 -0.51 1.83 -14.83
CA LEU A 144 0.91 2.15 -15.01
C LEU A 144 1.47 1.45 -16.26
N GLY A 145 2.44 2.06 -16.88
CA GLY A 145 2.95 1.60 -18.17
C GLY A 145 2.05 2.03 -19.33
N ASN A 146 1.75 1.13 -20.27
CA ASN A 146 0.97 1.44 -21.46
C ASN A 146 -0.39 0.71 -21.53
N ALA A 147 -0.78 0.00 -20.46
CA ALA A 147 -2.00 -0.81 -20.45
C ALA A 147 -3.27 -0.05 -19.96
N ASN A 148 -3.20 1.27 -19.75
CA ASN A 148 -4.40 2.08 -19.44
C ASN A 148 -5.23 2.34 -20.72
N ILE A 149 -5.80 1.28 -21.29
CA ILE A 149 -6.56 1.25 -22.55
C ILE A 149 -7.90 0.51 -22.36
N PRO A 150 -8.93 0.82 -23.18
CA PRO A 150 -10.25 0.18 -23.09
C PRO A 150 -10.20 -1.35 -23.12
N GLU A 151 -9.35 -1.95 -23.94
CA GLU A 151 -9.26 -3.40 -24.12
C GLU A 151 -8.77 -4.11 -22.84
N ALA A 152 -7.88 -3.48 -22.08
CA ALA A 152 -7.45 -4.02 -20.79
C ALA A 152 -8.60 -4.01 -19.77
N TRP A 153 -9.35 -2.91 -19.70
CA TRP A 153 -10.47 -2.79 -18.77
C TRP A 153 -11.65 -3.68 -19.18
N GLN A 154 -11.94 -3.85 -20.48
CA GLN A 154 -12.91 -4.82 -20.99
C GLN A 154 -12.53 -6.25 -20.62
N PHE A 155 -11.23 -6.59 -20.70
CA PHE A 155 -10.77 -7.93 -20.31
C PHE A 155 -10.85 -8.15 -18.79
N ILE A 156 -10.53 -7.14 -17.98
CA ILE A 156 -10.75 -7.19 -16.52
C ILE A 156 -12.24 -7.40 -16.22
N ASN A 157 -13.13 -6.72 -16.91
CA ASN A 157 -14.58 -6.94 -16.79
C ASN A 157 -14.99 -8.37 -17.15
N GLU A 158 -14.42 -8.93 -18.21
CA GLU A 158 -14.67 -10.32 -18.60
C GLU A 158 -14.25 -11.31 -17.49
N LEU A 159 -13.08 -11.12 -16.91
CA LEU A 159 -12.59 -11.95 -15.79
C LEU A 159 -13.49 -11.79 -14.55
N ALA A 160 -13.96 -10.57 -14.26
CA ALA A 160 -14.92 -10.31 -13.18
C ALA A 160 -16.25 -11.05 -13.40
N VAL A 161 -16.78 -11.05 -14.63
CA VAL A 161 -17.99 -11.80 -15.00
C VAL A 161 -17.79 -13.31 -14.81
N ILE A 162 -16.63 -13.86 -15.19
CA ILE A 162 -16.31 -15.28 -14.99
C ILE A 162 -16.33 -15.60 -13.49
N ILE A 163 -15.62 -14.82 -12.67
CA ILE A 163 -15.58 -15.04 -11.22
C ILE A 163 -17.00 -14.98 -10.64
N LYS A 164 -17.76 -13.92 -10.92
CA LYS A 164 -19.13 -13.73 -10.40
C LYS A 164 -20.14 -14.76 -10.93
N SER A 165 -19.85 -15.43 -12.03
CA SER A 165 -20.69 -16.56 -12.50
C SER A 165 -20.59 -17.78 -11.57
N ILE A 166 -19.45 -17.95 -10.91
CA ILE A 166 -19.09 -19.10 -10.08
C ILE A 166 -19.21 -18.75 -8.58
N ASP A 167 -18.60 -17.64 -8.18
CA ASP A 167 -18.52 -17.16 -6.81
C ASP A 167 -19.61 -16.09 -6.58
N LYS A 168 -20.56 -16.42 -5.69
CA LYS A 168 -21.69 -15.54 -5.33
C LYS A 168 -21.51 -14.85 -3.99
N ARG A 169 -20.41 -15.16 -3.28
CA ARG A 169 -20.15 -14.67 -1.94
C ARG A 169 -19.20 -13.47 -1.92
N HIS A 170 -18.11 -13.55 -2.67
CA HIS A 170 -17.00 -12.62 -2.54
C HIS A 170 -17.10 -11.47 -3.55
N LEU A 171 -16.52 -10.33 -3.16
CA LEU A 171 -16.46 -9.14 -4.01
C LEU A 171 -15.37 -9.27 -5.07
N VAL A 172 -15.53 -8.56 -6.17
CA VAL A 172 -14.54 -8.48 -7.24
C VAL A 172 -14.13 -7.03 -7.44
N SER A 173 -12.84 -6.79 -7.49
CA SER A 173 -12.19 -5.48 -7.61
C SER A 173 -11.07 -5.52 -8.66
N THR A 174 -10.66 -4.37 -9.12
CA THR A 174 -9.33 -4.14 -9.70
C THR A 174 -8.61 -3.07 -8.90
N VAL A 175 -7.29 -2.96 -9.05
CA VAL A 175 -6.48 -1.97 -8.34
C VAL A 175 -5.78 -1.06 -9.33
N ILE A 176 -5.92 0.25 -9.12
CA ILE A 176 -5.31 1.29 -9.93
C ILE A 176 -4.35 2.15 -9.11
N SER A 177 -3.45 2.87 -9.79
CA SER A 177 -2.72 3.97 -9.21
C SER A 177 -3.64 5.20 -9.01
N HIS A 178 -3.11 6.31 -8.54
CA HIS A 178 -3.85 7.58 -8.43
C HIS A 178 -4.05 8.19 -9.83
N ASP A 179 -4.90 7.59 -10.67
CA ASP A 179 -5.13 8.00 -12.07
C ASP A 179 -6.62 8.21 -12.37
N ARG A 180 -7.00 9.48 -12.63
CA ARG A 180 -8.36 9.87 -13.01
C ARG A 180 -8.82 9.22 -14.31
N LYS A 181 -7.93 9.09 -15.31
CA LYS A 181 -8.29 8.48 -16.60
C LYS A 181 -8.66 7.01 -16.44
N ALA A 182 -7.95 6.29 -15.56
CA ALA A 182 -8.27 4.90 -15.25
C ALA A 182 -9.67 4.78 -14.65
N LEU A 183 -10.06 5.65 -13.71
CA LEU A 183 -11.41 5.69 -13.13
C LEU A 183 -12.50 5.85 -14.20
N ASP A 184 -12.32 6.78 -15.13
CA ASP A 184 -13.30 7.06 -16.17
C ASP A 184 -13.44 5.88 -17.17
N LEU A 185 -12.31 5.22 -17.51
CA LEU A 185 -12.31 4.03 -18.37
C LEU A 185 -12.92 2.82 -17.67
N ILE A 186 -12.66 2.60 -16.39
CA ILE A 186 -13.24 1.51 -15.61
C ILE A 186 -14.77 1.68 -15.51
N ALA A 187 -15.25 2.88 -15.22
CA ALA A 187 -16.69 3.16 -15.17
C ALA A 187 -17.39 2.82 -16.48
N GLU A 188 -16.69 2.99 -17.63
CA GLU A 188 -17.26 2.70 -18.96
C GLU A 188 -17.12 1.23 -19.36
N HIS A 189 -16.01 0.59 -19.01
CA HIS A 189 -15.62 -0.71 -19.58
C HIS A 189 -15.61 -1.87 -18.58
N SER A 190 -15.75 -1.61 -17.27
CA SER A 190 -15.69 -2.67 -16.24
C SER A 190 -16.86 -2.64 -15.24
N PRO A 191 -18.13 -2.63 -15.70
CA PRO A 191 -19.29 -2.52 -14.82
C PRO A 191 -19.53 -3.74 -13.92
N ALA A 192 -18.85 -4.85 -14.14
CA ALA A 192 -18.98 -6.05 -13.31
C ALA A 192 -18.20 -5.98 -11.99
N LEU A 193 -17.35 -4.98 -11.79
CA LEU A 193 -16.61 -4.77 -10.55
C LEU A 193 -17.53 -4.27 -9.43
N ASP A 194 -17.33 -4.76 -8.21
CA ASP A 194 -18.13 -4.36 -7.03
C ASP A 194 -17.56 -3.12 -6.34
N LEU A 195 -16.24 -2.95 -6.39
CA LEU A 195 -15.52 -1.82 -5.83
C LEU A 195 -14.16 -1.64 -6.54
N LEU A 196 -13.48 -0.53 -6.23
CA LEU A 196 -12.11 -0.29 -6.71
C LEU A 196 -11.10 -0.30 -5.56
N GLY A 197 -9.90 -0.82 -5.85
CA GLY A 197 -8.70 -0.54 -5.07
C GLY A 197 -7.97 0.66 -5.66
N ILE A 198 -7.49 1.57 -4.83
CA ILE A 198 -6.69 2.73 -5.23
C ILE A 198 -5.41 2.75 -4.43
N ASN A 199 -4.26 2.68 -5.11
CA ASN A 199 -2.96 2.87 -4.49
C ASN A 199 -2.63 4.37 -4.51
N SER A 200 -2.38 4.97 -3.35
CA SER A 200 -2.07 6.39 -3.26
C SER A 200 -1.21 6.70 -2.05
N TYR A 201 -0.14 7.44 -2.25
CA TYR A 201 0.86 7.78 -1.23
C TYR A 201 0.80 9.27 -0.87
N GLY A 202 1.70 10.11 -1.37
CA GLY A 202 1.71 11.55 -1.09
C GLY A 202 0.44 12.27 -1.58
N SER A 203 -0.11 11.80 -2.68
CA SER A 203 -1.35 12.35 -3.29
C SER A 203 -2.66 11.86 -2.65
N ILE A 204 -2.61 11.04 -1.58
CA ILE A 204 -3.81 10.42 -0.98
C ILE A 204 -4.92 11.41 -0.60
N GLY A 205 -4.55 12.64 -0.22
CA GLY A 205 -5.52 13.70 0.08
C GLY A 205 -6.42 14.11 -1.10
N GLY A 206 -6.04 13.76 -2.33
CA GLY A 206 -6.80 14.01 -3.54
C GLY A 206 -7.75 12.90 -3.96
N VAL A 207 -7.69 11.71 -3.34
CA VAL A 207 -8.42 10.51 -3.80
C VAL A 207 -9.94 10.72 -3.77
N GLU A 208 -10.51 11.17 -2.65
CA GLU A 208 -11.97 11.37 -2.55
C GLU A 208 -12.47 12.37 -3.59
N LYS A 209 -11.74 13.47 -3.78
CA LYS A 209 -12.06 14.44 -4.82
C LYS A 209 -11.97 13.83 -6.22
N MET A 210 -10.90 13.07 -6.50
CA MET A 210 -10.72 12.41 -7.79
C MET A 210 -11.86 11.43 -8.09
N VAL A 211 -12.28 10.63 -7.12
CA VAL A 211 -13.41 9.70 -7.25
C VAL A 211 -14.72 10.47 -7.51
N ASN A 212 -15.02 11.48 -6.69
CA ASN A 212 -16.27 12.27 -6.80
C ASN A 212 -16.37 13.05 -8.12
N GLU A 213 -15.26 13.45 -8.71
CA GLU A 213 -15.22 14.16 -10.00
C GLU A 213 -15.14 13.21 -11.21
N SER A 214 -14.96 11.89 -11.01
CA SER A 214 -14.88 10.89 -12.06
C SER A 214 -16.25 10.42 -12.52
N LYS A 215 -16.29 9.60 -13.57
CA LYS A 215 -17.48 8.85 -13.96
C LYS A 215 -17.79 7.68 -13.02
N TYR A 216 -16.83 7.28 -12.18
CA TYR A 216 -16.98 6.22 -11.20
C TYR A 216 -17.64 6.77 -9.93
N ASN A 217 -18.77 6.17 -9.53
CA ASN A 217 -19.55 6.58 -8.36
C ASN A 217 -19.71 5.46 -7.31
N GLY A 218 -18.87 4.41 -7.41
CA GLY A 218 -18.93 3.26 -6.52
C GLY A 218 -18.04 3.38 -5.29
N ALA A 219 -18.06 2.35 -4.47
CA ALA A 219 -17.21 2.20 -3.31
C ALA A 219 -15.75 1.94 -3.70
N TYR A 220 -14.81 2.27 -2.80
CA TYR A 220 -13.40 1.97 -2.98
C TYR A 220 -12.71 1.60 -1.67
N MET A 221 -11.51 1.03 -1.79
CA MET A 221 -10.56 0.85 -0.70
C MET A 221 -9.23 1.49 -1.11
N ILE A 222 -8.49 2.05 -0.14
CA ILE A 222 -7.11 2.46 -0.37
C ILE A 222 -6.24 1.22 -0.22
N THR A 223 -5.82 0.64 -1.35
CA THR A 223 -5.20 -0.70 -1.37
C THR A 223 -3.69 -0.71 -1.19
N GLU A 224 -3.04 0.44 -1.36
CA GLU A 224 -1.68 0.72 -0.89
C GLU A 224 -1.58 2.17 -0.48
N TRP A 225 -1.04 2.41 0.72
CA TRP A 225 -0.72 3.73 1.23
C TRP A 225 0.38 3.62 2.29
N GLY A 226 1.13 4.68 2.45
CA GLY A 226 2.26 4.65 3.36
C GLY A 226 2.97 6.00 3.46
N PRO A 227 4.31 6.06 3.50
CA PRO A 227 5.06 7.30 3.51
C PRO A 227 4.94 8.02 2.16
N THR A 228 5.52 9.19 2.03
CA THR A 228 5.59 9.87 0.73
C THR A 228 6.49 9.09 -0.22
N GLY A 229 6.00 8.81 -1.43
CA GLY A 229 6.74 8.05 -2.43
C GLY A 229 8.02 8.75 -2.88
N PHE A 230 9.05 8.00 -3.23
CA PHE A 230 10.33 8.58 -3.71
C PHE A 230 10.18 9.42 -4.99
N TRP A 231 9.09 9.27 -5.70
CA TRP A 231 8.71 10.09 -6.86
C TRP A 231 8.05 11.42 -6.48
N GLU A 232 7.61 11.59 -5.24
CA GLU A 232 6.89 12.75 -4.70
C GLU A 232 7.77 13.61 -3.77
N THR A 233 8.95 13.11 -3.34
CA THR A 233 9.83 13.83 -2.41
C THR A 233 10.78 14.79 -3.10
N SER A 234 11.33 15.73 -2.33
CA SER A 234 12.48 16.53 -2.75
C SER A 234 13.69 15.65 -3.06
N LYS A 235 14.61 16.17 -3.87
CA LYS A 235 15.82 15.46 -4.29
C LYS A 235 17.04 16.31 -4.00
N THR A 236 18.18 15.64 -3.84
CA THR A 236 19.49 16.31 -3.83
C THR A 236 19.80 16.96 -5.17
N SER A 237 20.84 17.80 -5.23
CA SER A 237 21.31 18.42 -6.47
C SER A 237 21.76 17.43 -7.55
N TRP A 238 22.04 16.17 -7.18
CA TRP A 238 22.37 15.09 -8.13
C TRP A 238 21.23 14.08 -8.33
N GLY A 239 20.02 14.39 -7.85
CA GLY A 239 18.81 13.64 -8.15
C GLY A 239 18.46 12.50 -7.19
N ALA A 240 19.21 12.25 -6.11
CA ALA A 240 18.87 11.25 -5.11
C ALA A 240 17.62 11.70 -4.31
N PRO A 241 16.57 10.88 -4.20
CA PRO A 241 15.36 11.25 -3.47
C PRO A 241 15.63 11.27 -1.96
N LEU A 242 14.98 12.20 -1.25
CA LEU A 242 15.11 12.37 0.20
C LEU A 242 14.05 11.54 0.92
N GLU A 243 14.50 10.60 1.73
CA GLU A 243 13.62 9.75 2.53
C GLU A 243 13.29 10.45 3.86
N GLN A 244 12.04 10.35 4.27
CA GLN A 244 11.58 10.78 5.59
C GLN A 244 12.20 9.89 6.68
N THR A 245 12.54 10.47 7.84
CA THR A 245 12.89 9.68 9.03
C THR A 245 11.70 8.80 9.47
N SER A 246 11.95 7.76 10.23
CA SER A 246 10.87 6.90 10.73
C SER A 246 9.86 7.67 11.59
N GLU A 247 10.27 8.71 12.31
CA GLU A 247 9.35 9.57 13.06
C GLU A 247 8.49 10.45 12.13
N GLU A 248 9.08 11.06 11.11
CA GLU A 248 8.31 11.80 10.10
C GLU A 248 7.30 10.89 9.38
N LYS A 249 7.69 9.64 9.09
CA LYS A 249 6.78 8.64 8.53
C LYS A 249 5.64 8.32 9.50
N ARG A 250 5.91 8.10 10.78
CA ARG A 250 4.88 7.86 11.81
C ARG A 250 3.79 8.94 11.78
N ILE A 251 4.20 10.21 11.79
CA ILE A 251 3.29 11.36 11.72
C ILE A 251 2.46 11.32 10.42
N VAL A 252 3.10 11.03 9.30
CA VAL A 252 2.44 10.92 7.99
C VAL A 252 1.39 9.81 7.98
N TYR A 253 1.69 8.64 8.56
CA TYR A 253 0.74 7.53 8.65
C TYR A 253 -0.50 7.90 9.46
N GLU A 254 -0.32 8.47 10.65
CA GLU A 254 -1.45 8.92 11.50
C GLU A 254 -2.29 10.00 10.82
N ASP A 255 -1.65 11.00 10.22
CA ASP A 255 -2.32 12.10 9.52
C ASP A 255 -3.12 11.62 8.31
N ARG A 256 -2.53 10.78 7.46
CA ARG A 256 -3.20 10.25 6.26
C ARG A 256 -4.39 9.38 6.62
N TYR A 257 -4.21 8.51 7.61
CA TYR A 257 -5.31 7.66 8.06
C TYR A 257 -6.49 8.48 8.57
N ASN A 258 -6.23 9.40 9.49
CA ASN A 258 -7.27 10.18 10.15
C ASN A 258 -7.96 11.19 9.21
N LYS A 259 -7.21 11.81 8.31
CA LYS A 259 -7.73 12.87 7.44
C LYS A 259 -8.33 12.38 6.13
N ASN A 260 -7.76 11.30 5.56
CA ASN A 260 -8.05 10.93 4.16
C ASN A 260 -8.67 9.53 3.99
N ILE A 261 -8.55 8.65 5.00
CA ILE A 261 -9.03 7.27 4.89
C ILE A 261 -10.32 7.10 5.68
N ILE A 262 -10.25 7.19 7.03
CA ILE A 262 -11.42 6.89 7.88
C ILE A 262 -12.56 7.90 7.73
N GLY A 263 -12.28 9.13 7.30
CA GLY A 263 -13.27 10.19 7.13
C GLY A 263 -14.03 10.16 5.80
N SER A 264 -13.59 9.35 4.83
CA SER A 264 -14.23 9.29 3.50
C SER A 264 -15.47 8.38 3.51
N LYS A 265 -16.58 8.89 2.96
CA LYS A 265 -17.89 8.21 3.01
C LYS A 265 -17.98 6.96 2.13
N SER A 266 -17.17 6.88 1.08
CA SER A 266 -17.19 5.74 0.14
C SER A 266 -15.96 4.84 0.26
N CYS A 267 -15.03 5.15 1.19
CA CYS A 267 -13.88 4.32 1.50
C CYS A 267 -14.27 3.22 2.50
N LEU A 268 -14.19 1.97 2.08
CA LEU A 268 -14.57 0.81 2.89
C LEU A 268 -13.44 0.28 3.77
N GLY A 269 -12.25 0.87 3.67
CA GLY A 269 -11.06 0.46 4.42
C GLY A 269 -9.78 0.67 3.64
N SER A 270 -8.67 0.21 4.22
CA SER A 270 -7.37 0.40 3.60
C SER A 270 -6.39 -0.71 3.94
N PHE A 271 -5.31 -0.81 3.13
CA PHE A 271 -4.19 -1.72 3.35
C PHE A 271 -2.90 -0.91 3.38
N VAL A 272 -2.28 -0.82 4.57
CA VAL A 272 -1.03 -0.09 4.74
C VAL A 272 0.12 -0.82 4.03
N PHE A 273 0.97 -0.07 3.33
CA PHE A 273 2.11 -0.61 2.60
C PHE A 273 3.44 -0.09 3.16
N LEU A 274 4.37 -0.94 3.59
CA LEU A 274 4.30 -2.39 3.57
C LEU A 274 4.42 -2.91 5.01
N TRP A 275 3.53 -3.80 5.42
CA TRP A 275 3.65 -4.53 6.67
C TRP A 275 4.69 -5.64 6.52
N GLY A 276 5.95 -5.23 6.57
CA GLY A 276 7.10 -6.08 6.27
C GLY A 276 8.35 -5.24 6.04
N GLN A 277 9.32 -5.85 5.39
CA GLN A 277 10.54 -5.22 4.90
C GLN A 277 10.66 -5.42 3.39
N LYS A 278 11.15 -4.44 2.68
CA LYS A 278 11.35 -4.47 1.24
C LYS A 278 12.46 -3.51 0.81
N GLU A 279 13.32 -3.98 -0.08
CA GLU A 279 14.21 -3.11 -0.84
C GLU A 279 13.41 -2.40 -1.92
N GLU A 280 13.25 -1.09 -1.77
CA GLU A 280 12.71 -0.22 -2.80
C GLU A 280 13.28 1.18 -2.62
N ARG A 281 14.24 1.58 -3.43
CA ARG A 281 15.14 2.73 -3.28
C ARG A 281 16.08 2.63 -2.09
N THR A 282 15.55 2.23 -0.94
CA THR A 282 16.26 1.99 0.30
C THR A 282 15.62 0.80 1.02
N PRO A 283 16.32 0.14 1.94
CA PRO A 283 15.75 -0.92 2.76
C PRO A 283 14.66 -0.42 3.72
N THR A 284 14.55 0.89 3.90
CA THR A 284 13.67 1.51 4.90
C THR A 284 12.51 2.31 4.33
N TRP A 285 12.45 2.56 2.99
CA TRP A 285 11.47 3.50 2.41
C TRP A 285 10.02 3.17 2.78
N PHE A 286 9.57 1.97 2.42
CA PHE A 286 8.20 1.50 2.69
C PHE A 286 8.13 0.49 3.83
N SER A 287 9.26 0.11 4.41
CA SER A 287 9.37 -0.94 5.42
C SER A 287 8.85 -0.47 6.78
N MET A 288 7.97 -1.26 7.39
CA MET A 288 7.50 -1.04 8.76
C MET A 288 8.31 -1.84 9.80
N PHE A 289 9.20 -2.69 9.33
CA PHE A 289 10.18 -3.42 10.12
C PHE A 289 11.55 -3.28 9.48
N VAL A 290 12.59 -3.19 10.27
CA VAL A 290 13.95 -3.18 9.74
C VAL A 290 14.35 -4.57 9.24
N GLU A 291 15.46 -4.68 8.53
CA GLU A 291 16.00 -5.93 8.02
C GLU A 291 16.33 -6.92 9.16
N ASP A 292 16.25 -8.22 8.91
CA ASP A 292 16.52 -9.26 9.91
C ASP A 292 17.52 -10.35 9.46
N LYS A 293 18.00 -10.27 8.22
CA LYS A 293 18.82 -11.34 7.60
C LYS A 293 19.94 -10.79 6.72
N VAL A 294 20.58 -9.74 7.15
CA VAL A 294 21.71 -9.14 6.43
C VAL A 294 23.00 -9.40 7.19
N ASP A 295 23.95 -10.04 6.52
CA ASP A 295 25.23 -10.40 7.12
C ASP A 295 25.97 -9.16 7.66
N GLY A 296 26.42 -9.27 8.91
CA GLY A 296 27.11 -8.20 9.61
C GLY A 296 26.25 -7.01 10.05
N LEU A 297 24.92 -7.03 9.79
CA LEU A 297 23.99 -6.03 10.29
C LEU A 297 23.27 -6.57 11.53
N PRO A 298 23.43 -5.98 12.74
CA PRO A 298 22.91 -6.54 13.98
C PRO A 298 21.43 -6.21 14.22
N LEU A 299 20.63 -6.19 13.15
CA LEU A 299 19.18 -5.99 13.20
C LEU A 299 18.45 -7.33 13.24
N LYS A 300 17.28 -7.35 13.89
CA LYS A 300 16.45 -8.55 14.09
C LYS A 300 15.02 -8.34 13.61
N GLY A 301 14.83 -7.38 12.70
CA GLY A 301 13.53 -7.00 12.22
C GLY A 301 12.72 -6.22 13.25
N GLU A 302 13.33 -5.33 13.97
CA GLU A 302 12.68 -4.48 14.97
C GLU A 302 11.55 -3.66 14.32
N LYS A 303 10.53 -3.38 15.12
CA LYS A 303 9.39 -2.53 14.73
C LYS A 303 9.86 -1.08 14.57
N THR A 304 9.36 -0.41 13.54
CA THR A 304 9.56 1.04 13.38
C THR A 304 8.39 1.82 14.01
N PRO A 305 8.51 3.13 14.23
CA PRO A 305 7.42 3.99 14.73
C PRO A 305 6.12 3.91 13.91
N GLN A 306 6.19 3.48 12.65
CA GLN A 306 5.02 3.31 11.80
C GLN A 306 4.08 2.19 12.32
N VAL A 307 4.63 1.15 12.96
CA VAL A 307 3.82 0.08 13.60
C VAL A 307 2.98 0.64 14.75
N GLU A 308 3.57 1.56 15.53
CA GLU A 308 2.86 2.25 16.61
C GLU A 308 1.72 3.13 16.06
N ALA A 309 1.99 3.84 14.94
CA ALA A 309 0.97 4.65 14.28
C ALA A 309 -0.27 3.80 13.97
N MET A 310 -0.08 2.59 13.44
CA MET A 310 -1.19 1.69 13.14
C MET A 310 -1.94 1.24 14.39
N GLN A 311 -1.24 0.94 15.48
CA GLN A 311 -1.89 0.61 16.76
C GLN A 311 -2.76 1.76 17.26
N ARG A 312 -2.28 3.02 17.17
CA ARG A 312 -3.05 4.19 17.59
C ARG A 312 -4.31 4.38 16.74
N VAL A 313 -4.17 4.29 15.43
CA VAL A 313 -5.29 4.61 14.52
C VAL A 313 -6.30 3.47 14.37
N TRP A 314 -5.91 2.20 14.53
CA TRP A 314 -6.83 1.07 14.42
C TRP A 314 -7.43 0.66 15.76
N ALA A 315 -6.61 0.52 16.81
CA ALA A 315 -7.08 0.09 18.13
C ALA A 315 -7.46 1.25 19.06
N GLY A 316 -7.13 2.50 18.70
CA GLY A 316 -7.36 3.68 19.56
C GLY A 316 -6.59 3.61 20.88
N LYS A 317 -5.44 2.93 20.90
CA LYS A 317 -4.65 2.68 22.11
C LYS A 317 -3.22 3.16 21.93
N GLU A 318 -2.69 3.85 22.95
CA GLU A 318 -1.28 4.16 23.02
C GLU A 318 -0.47 2.88 23.20
N PRO A 319 0.66 2.72 22.49
CA PRO A 319 1.61 1.65 22.75
C PRO A 319 2.14 1.70 24.18
N ALA A 320 2.34 0.54 24.81
CA ALA A 320 2.93 0.45 26.14
C ALA A 320 4.42 0.85 26.14
N GLN A 321 5.11 0.59 25.02
CA GLN A 321 6.48 1.03 24.74
C GLN A 321 6.53 1.66 23.37
N THR A 322 7.44 2.61 23.15
CA THR A 322 7.56 3.42 21.95
C THR A 322 8.99 3.39 21.42
N ALA A 323 9.12 3.54 20.11
CA ALA A 323 10.43 3.66 19.48
C ALA A 323 11.11 4.97 19.87
N PRO A 324 12.46 5.02 19.87
CA PRO A 324 13.20 6.26 20.03
C PRO A 324 12.80 7.28 18.95
N VAL A 325 12.68 8.55 19.32
CA VAL A 325 12.31 9.64 18.39
C VAL A 325 13.57 10.30 17.84
N ILE A 326 13.82 10.17 16.53
CA ILE A 326 14.88 10.93 15.84
C ILE A 326 14.38 12.35 15.61
N SER A 327 14.97 13.31 16.32
CA SER A 327 14.64 14.74 16.22
C SER A 327 15.50 15.49 15.21
N SER A 328 16.70 14.98 14.89
CA SER A 328 17.61 15.55 13.89
C SER A 328 18.57 14.50 13.37
N TYR A 329 18.97 14.65 12.10
CA TYR A 329 20.07 13.89 11.52
C TYR A 329 20.85 14.78 10.56
N THR A 330 22.17 14.87 10.74
CA THR A 330 23.04 15.76 9.97
C THR A 330 24.38 15.11 9.66
N ILE A 331 25.03 15.57 8.60
CA ILE A 331 26.43 15.27 8.28
C ILE A 331 27.18 16.61 8.23
N ASP A 332 28.20 16.76 9.08
CA ASP A 332 28.93 18.02 9.31
C ASP A 332 27.97 19.21 9.52
N GLY A 333 26.88 18.99 10.27
CA GLY A 333 25.85 19.97 10.56
C GLY A 333 24.84 20.22 9.43
N LYS A 334 25.01 19.62 8.24
CA LYS A 334 24.10 19.76 7.09
C LYS A 334 23.03 18.69 7.09
N LYS A 335 21.80 19.09 6.76
CA LYS A 335 20.67 18.19 6.53
C LYS A 335 20.70 17.63 5.10
N ALA A 336 19.99 16.54 4.85
CA ALA A 336 19.88 15.91 3.53
C ALA A 336 19.46 16.89 2.39
N ILE A 337 18.53 17.81 2.68
CA ILE A 337 18.05 18.79 1.71
C ILE A 337 19.12 19.78 1.22
N GLU A 338 20.20 19.93 1.98
CA GLU A 338 21.33 20.81 1.63
C GLU A 338 22.32 20.15 0.67
N SER A 339 22.04 18.91 0.22
CA SER A 339 22.85 18.19 -0.76
C SER A 339 24.30 18.00 -0.31
N VAL A 340 24.51 17.12 0.66
CA VAL A 340 25.83 16.89 1.29
C VAL A 340 26.84 16.37 0.27
N ILE A 341 27.91 17.13 0.04
CA ILE A 341 29.04 16.78 -0.85
C ILE A 341 30.32 16.82 -0.04
N VAL A 342 31.12 15.77 -0.17
CA VAL A 342 32.40 15.61 0.56
C VAL A 342 33.50 15.21 -0.44
N SER A 343 34.73 15.69 -0.25
CA SER A 343 35.86 15.28 -1.08
C SER A 343 36.31 13.85 -0.76
N ALA A 344 36.70 13.09 -1.79
CA ALA A 344 37.22 11.74 -1.61
C ALA A 344 38.39 11.73 -0.64
N GLY A 345 38.36 10.83 0.34
CA GLY A 345 39.36 10.74 1.41
C GLY A 345 39.24 11.77 2.53
N GLN A 346 38.33 12.74 2.44
CA GLN A 346 38.05 13.65 3.54
C GLN A 346 37.18 12.95 4.58
N SER A 347 37.50 13.16 5.87
CA SER A 347 36.63 12.70 6.96
C SER A 347 35.41 13.62 7.12
N PHE A 348 34.27 13.04 7.44
CA PHE A 348 33.05 13.74 7.79
C PHE A 348 32.35 13.06 8.98
N THR A 349 31.51 13.79 9.71
CA THR A 349 30.84 13.27 10.91
C THR A 349 29.34 13.31 10.76
N ALA A 350 28.70 12.14 10.86
CA ALA A 350 27.27 12.00 10.98
C ALA A 350 26.84 12.11 12.45
N THR A 351 25.79 12.89 12.73
CA THR A 351 25.28 13.11 14.09
C THR A 351 23.76 13.01 14.09
N VAL A 352 23.22 12.21 15.02
CA VAL A 352 21.78 12.04 15.21
C VAL A 352 21.35 12.57 16.59
N GLY A 353 20.30 13.41 16.63
CA GLY A 353 19.62 13.80 17.85
C GLY A 353 18.48 12.85 18.13
N VAL A 354 18.45 12.25 19.31
CA VAL A 354 17.44 11.24 19.68
C VAL A 354 16.89 11.55 21.06
N HIS A 355 15.59 11.33 21.21
CA HIS A 355 14.90 11.32 22.49
C HIS A 355 14.16 10.00 22.65
N ASP A 356 14.35 9.33 23.76
CA ASP A 356 13.59 8.14 24.14
C ASP A 356 12.68 8.46 25.31
N LYS A 357 11.37 8.21 25.14
CA LYS A 357 10.34 8.54 26.14
C LYS A 357 10.37 7.56 27.30
N ASP A 358 10.72 6.32 27.03
CA ASP A 358 10.67 5.22 27.99
C ASP A 358 11.97 5.12 28.80
N GLY A 359 13.01 5.83 28.38
CA GLY A 359 14.31 5.93 29.07
C GLY A 359 15.20 4.71 28.84
N ASP A 360 15.01 4.03 27.73
CA ASP A 360 15.75 2.84 27.38
C ASP A 360 17.21 3.13 27.01
N LYS A 361 18.07 2.14 27.19
CA LYS A 361 19.47 2.23 26.74
C LYS A 361 19.52 2.09 25.24
N LEU A 362 19.94 3.14 24.54
CA LEU A 362 20.02 3.16 23.09
C LEU A 362 21.31 2.54 22.56
N THR A 363 21.18 1.87 21.41
CA THR A 363 22.30 1.38 20.60
C THR A 363 22.18 1.99 19.21
N TYR A 364 23.28 2.54 18.71
CA TYR A 364 23.36 3.20 17.41
C TYR A 364 24.10 2.28 16.44
N VAL A 365 23.44 1.95 15.33
CA VAL A 365 23.99 1.12 14.26
C VAL A 365 24.11 1.97 13.00
N TRP A 366 25.35 2.15 12.53
CA TRP A 366 25.68 2.97 11.37
C TRP A 366 26.08 2.10 10.20
N GLU A 367 25.55 2.40 9.03
CA GLU A 367 25.88 1.71 7.80
C GLU A 367 25.97 2.67 6.62
N ILE A 368 26.90 2.43 5.70
CA ILE A 368 27.00 3.15 4.43
C ILE A 368 26.69 2.17 3.30
N LEU A 369 25.71 2.51 2.47
CA LEU A 369 25.41 1.80 1.22
C LEU A 369 25.74 2.68 0.03
N HIS A 370 26.08 2.06 -1.09
CA HIS A 370 25.99 2.76 -2.38
C HIS A 370 24.56 3.19 -2.64
N GLU A 371 24.35 4.29 -3.38
CA GLU A 371 23.00 4.65 -3.82
C GLU A 371 22.47 3.58 -4.78
N ALA A 372 21.20 3.22 -4.67
CA ALA A 372 20.56 2.22 -5.52
C ALA A 372 20.64 2.62 -7.00
N THR A 373 21.15 1.73 -7.85
CA THR A 373 21.28 1.91 -9.30
C THR A 373 20.38 1.01 -10.10
N VAL A 374 20.02 -0.14 -9.57
CA VAL A 374 19.01 -1.04 -10.15
C VAL A 374 17.68 -0.69 -9.55
N LEU A 375 16.85 -0.03 -10.36
CA LEU A 375 15.60 0.57 -9.90
C LEU A 375 14.41 -0.22 -10.45
N GLY A 376 13.54 -0.69 -9.56
CA GLY A 376 12.32 -1.37 -9.90
C GLY A 376 11.25 -0.44 -10.49
N PHE A 377 10.31 -1.02 -11.21
CA PHE A 377 9.12 -0.33 -11.71
C PHE A 377 7.85 -0.99 -11.13
N GLY A 378 6.98 -0.15 -10.56
CA GLY A 378 5.68 -0.59 -10.02
C GLY A 378 5.82 -1.70 -8.97
N GLY A 379 6.76 -1.56 -8.05
CA GLY A 379 6.97 -2.49 -6.95
C GLY A 379 7.74 -3.77 -7.29
N SER A 380 8.40 -3.84 -8.46
CA SER A 380 9.26 -4.98 -8.79
C SER A 380 10.47 -5.07 -7.84
N HIS A 381 11.09 -6.25 -7.80
CA HIS A 381 12.24 -6.50 -6.93
C HIS A 381 13.41 -5.57 -7.26
N GLU A 382 13.98 -4.94 -6.23
CA GLU A 382 15.25 -4.22 -6.27
C GLU A 382 16.27 -5.00 -5.40
N PRO A 383 17.51 -5.19 -5.86
CA PRO A 383 18.55 -5.76 -5.03
C PRO A 383 18.98 -4.75 -3.96
N ARG A 384 19.36 -5.24 -2.79
CA ARG A 384 20.02 -4.40 -1.78
C ARG A 384 21.32 -3.83 -2.34
N PRO A 385 21.56 -2.52 -2.22
CA PRO A 385 22.83 -1.94 -2.65
C PRO A 385 24.02 -2.47 -1.84
N ASP A 386 25.19 -2.52 -2.48
CA ASP A 386 26.40 -2.95 -1.82
C ASP A 386 26.78 -2.01 -0.67
N ARG A 387 27.26 -2.62 0.42
CA ARG A 387 27.78 -1.89 1.58
C ARG A 387 29.18 -1.35 1.30
N TYR A 388 29.43 -0.12 1.73
CA TYR A 388 30.76 0.45 1.79
C TYR A 388 31.33 0.35 3.21
N GLY A 389 32.42 -0.39 3.38
CA GLY A 389 33.05 -0.60 4.69
C GLY A 389 32.26 -1.52 5.62
N GLU A 390 32.47 -1.38 6.91
CA GLU A 390 31.86 -2.20 7.95
C GLU A 390 30.69 -1.49 8.64
N VAL A 391 29.79 -2.26 9.22
CA VAL A 391 28.75 -1.76 10.12
C VAL A 391 29.40 -1.37 11.45
N ILE A 392 29.08 -0.19 11.94
CA ILE A 392 29.57 0.31 13.22
C ILE A 392 28.42 0.30 14.24
N THR A 393 28.62 -0.42 15.34
CA THR A 393 27.69 -0.44 16.47
C THR A 393 28.32 0.24 17.67
N THR A 394 27.64 1.23 18.24
CA THR A 394 28.16 2.08 19.32
C THR A 394 27.04 2.57 20.25
N ASP A 395 27.37 3.12 21.38
CA ASP A 395 26.48 3.89 22.26
C ASP A 395 26.56 5.41 22.03
N ALA A 396 27.40 5.86 21.09
CA ALA A 396 27.55 7.27 20.73
C ALA A 396 26.58 7.65 19.60
N ASN A 397 25.95 8.81 19.74
CA ASN A 397 25.01 9.38 18.76
C ASN A 397 25.70 10.12 17.59
N SER A 398 27.02 9.97 17.45
CA SER A 398 27.80 10.51 16.34
C SER A 398 28.89 9.55 15.91
N GLN A 399 29.19 9.53 14.61
CA GLN A 399 30.21 8.67 14.03
C GLN A 399 30.92 9.37 12.88
N SER A 400 32.25 9.30 12.87
CA SER A 400 33.08 9.83 11.77
C SER A 400 33.38 8.75 10.75
N PHE A 401 33.31 9.13 9.46
CA PHE A 401 33.55 8.28 8.31
C PHE A 401 34.55 8.89 7.35
N THR A 402 35.19 8.05 6.55
CA THR A 402 36.02 8.45 5.42
C THR A 402 35.75 7.54 4.24
N ILE A 403 35.28 8.10 3.15
CA ILE A 403 35.04 7.38 1.88
C ILE A 403 36.10 7.81 0.89
N LYS A 404 36.86 6.85 0.34
CA LYS A 404 37.98 7.13 -0.56
C LYS A 404 37.56 7.19 -2.04
N ASP A 405 36.51 6.49 -2.38
CA ASP A 405 36.07 6.29 -3.74
C ASP A 405 34.97 7.30 -4.10
N ALA A 406 35.16 8.03 -5.20
CA ALA A 406 34.13 8.94 -5.70
C ALA A 406 32.86 8.17 -6.09
N GLY A 407 31.70 8.71 -5.74
CA GLY A 407 30.42 8.04 -5.98
C GLY A 407 29.25 8.65 -5.22
N ASN A 408 28.09 8.04 -5.37
CA ASN A 408 26.91 8.39 -4.60
C ASN A 408 26.65 7.32 -3.55
N TYR A 409 26.48 7.75 -2.32
CA TYR A 409 26.29 6.89 -1.17
C TYR A 409 25.12 7.37 -0.33
N ARG A 410 24.72 6.54 0.63
CA ARG A 410 23.73 6.87 1.63
C ARG A 410 24.21 6.40 3.00
N VAL A 411 24.26 7.32 3.96
CA VAL A 411 24.65 7.01 5.34
C VAL A 411 23.38 6.74 6.13
N TYR A 412 23.25 5.51 6.62
CA TYR A 412 22.10 5.07 7.41
C TYR A 412 22.44 5.09 8.89
N ILE A 413 21.43 5.40 9.69
CA ILE A 413 21.40 5.20 11.13
C ILE A 413 20.18 4.40 11.54
N TYR A 414 20.38 3.37 12.35
CA TYR A 414 19.35 2.64 13.07
C TYR A 414 19.59 2.86 14.56
N VAL A 415 18.59 3.37 15.26
CA VAL A 415 18.64 3.60 16.71
C VAL A 415 17.74 2.57 17.36
N LEU A 416 18.37 1.61 18.07
CA LEU A 416 17.69 0.50 18.72
C LEU A 416 17.46 0.85 20.20
N ASP A 417 16.23 0.59 20.68
CA ASP A 417 15.88 0.69 22.11
C ASP A 417 16.23 -0.57 22.90
N ASN A 418 16.65 -1.64 22.23
CA ASN A 418 16.87 -2.98 22.77
C ASN A 418 15.64 -3.67 23.38
N THR A 419 14.43 -3.13 23.15
CA THR A 419 13.14 -3.73 23.57
C THR A 419 12.32 -4.24 22.36
N GLY A 420 12.83 -4.02 21.16
CA GLY A 420 12.26 -4.52 19.91
C GLY A 420 11.77 -3.42 18.97
N PHE A 421 12.17 -2.17 19.19
CA PHE A 421 11.95 -1.07 18.28
C PHE A 421 13.26 -0.53 17.68
N ALA A 422 13.14 0.03 16.50
CA ALA A 422 14.22 0.73 15.81
C ALA A 422 13.69 1.98 15.13
N SER A 423 14.33 3.10 15.35
CA SER A 423 14.13 4.30 14.55
C SER A 423 15.20 4.44 13.50
N THR A 424 14.82 4.91 12.32
CA THR A 424 15.69 4.95 11.14
C THR A 424 15.73 6.33 10.49
N ALA A 425 16.88 6.67 9.96
CA ALA A 425 17.09 7.83 9.08
C ALA A 425 18.25 7.55 8.13
N ASN A 426 18.29 8.26 7.01
CA ASN A 426 19.44 8.24 6.12
C ASN A 426 19.68 9.59 5.44
N ILE A 427 20.91 9.83 5.03
CA ILE A 427 21.30 11.02 4.26
C ILE A 427 22.08 10.57 3.02
N PRO A 428 21.61 10.95 1.80
CA PRO A 428 22.40 10.80 0.60
C PRO A 428 23.66 11.69 0.65
N VAL A 429 24.82 11.12 0.29
CA VAL A 429 26.10 11.81 0.26
C VAL A 429 26.76 11.59 -1.09
N LYS A 430 27.23 12.65 -1.72
CA LYS A 430 28.07 12.57 -2.92
C LYS A 430 29.53 12.75 -2.55
N ILE A 431 30.36 11.79 -2.96
CA ILE A 431 31.82 11.85 -2.83
C ILE A 431 32.43 12.22 -4.18
N GLN A 432 33.28 13.28 -4.21
CA GLN A 432 33.92 13.80 -5.42
C GLN A 432 35.38 14.22 -5.24
#